data_a458ca6b68a09e31658f91f59d5ba539
#
_entry.id   a458ca6b68a09e31658f91f59d5ba539
#
_cell.length_a   1.000
_cell.length_b   1.000
_cell.length_c   1.000
_cell.angle_alpha   90.00
_cell.angle_beta   90.00
_cell.angle_gamma   90.00
#
_symmetry.space_group_name_H-M   'P 1'
#
loop_
_entity.id
_entity.type
_entity.pdbx_description
1 polymer ?
#
loop_
_entity_poly.entity_id
_entity_poly.type
_entity_poly.pdbx_seq_one_letter_code
_entity_poly.pdbx_strand_id
1 'polypeptide(L)'
;MVDANFEYANSRWQDIYLHLKKAGFDVYSPGIKVGECTKEYIVVKNDGSSKLASFSTDDDLYAVMCYVPKQAYSTLEPLVQRVKRTMKELEPMIKPYGSQTPSYYDDSYKAHMISIEYKNHKKIL
;
A
#
# COMPACT_ATOMS: atom_id res chain seq x y z
N MET A 1 -17.63 -29.62 -3.77
CA MET A 1 -16.51 -28.82 -3.52
C MET A 1 -16.65 -27.47 -4.20
N VAL A 2 -16.29 -26.50 -3.49
CA VAL A 2 -16.37 -25.19 -4.05
C VAL A 2 -15.45 -25.08 -5.23
N ASP A 3 -15.94 -24.47 -6.24
CA ASP A 3 -15.07 -24.18 -7.34
C ASP A 3 -14.06 -23.13 -6.88
N ALA A 4 -12.88 -23.62 -6.67
CA ALA A 4 -11.83 -22.76 -6.20
C ALA A 4 -11.64 -21.55 -7.08
N ASN A 5 -11.85 -21.71 -8.36
CA ASN A 5 -11.46 -20.66 -9.28
C ASN A 5 -12.29 -19.42 -9.16
N PHE A 6 -13.57 -19.55 -9.01
CA PHE A 6 -14.36 -18.34 -8.98
C PHE A 6 -14.19 -17.62 -7.67
N GLU A 7 -13.77 -18.32 -6.62
CA GLU A 7 -13.57 -17.66 -5.34
C GLU A 7 -12.27 -16.92 -5.26
N TYR A 8 -11.40 -17.17 -6.19
CA TYR A 8 -10.02 -16.76 -6.05
C TYR A 8 -9.62 -15.61 -6.87
N ALA A 9 -10.63 -14.84 -7.31
CA ALA A 9 -10.29 -13.51 -7.79
C ALA A 9 -9.63 -12.81 -6.61
N ASN A 10 -8.42 -12.37 -6.79
CA ASN A 10 -7.70 -11.68 -5.73
C ASN A 10 -8.44 -10.42 -5.32
N SER A 11 -8.40 -10.10 -4.03
CA SER A 11 -8.83 -8.80 -3.59
C SER A 11 -7.83 -7.76 -4.13
N ARG A 12 -8.25 -6.50 -4.17
CA ARG A 12 -7.34 -5.45 -4.61
C ARG A 12 -6.15 -5.32 -3.68
N TRP A 13 -6.36 -5.58 -2.39
CA TRP A 13 -5.25 -5.61 -1.46
C TRP A 13 -4.22 -6.66 -1.87
N GLN A 14 -4.69 -7.86 -2.22
CA GLN A 14 -3.79 -8.92 -2.65
C GLN A 14 -3.06 -8.55 -3.94
N ASP A 15 -3.76 -7.89 -4.85
CA ASP A 15 -3.12 -7.45 -6.10
C ASP A 15 -1.96 -6.51 -5.82
N ILE A 16 -2.17 -5.56 -4.92
CA ILE A 16 -1.11 -4.63 -4.56
C ILE A 16 0.03 -5.35 -3.86
N TYR A 17 -0.32 -6.19 -2.89
CA TYR A 17 0.66 -6.93 -2.11
C TYR A 17 1.53 -7.80 -3.01
N LEU A 18 0.91 -8.58 -3.88
CA LEU A 18 1.63 -9.50 -4.74
C LEU A 18 2.47 -8.75 -5.78
N HIS A 19 1.93 -7.65 -6.29
CA HIS A 19 2.66 -6.88 -7.29
C HIS A 19 3.94 -6.28 -6.72
N LEU A 20 3.84 -5.71 -5.53
CA LEU A 20 5.02 -5.15 -4.86
C LEU A 20 6.01 -6.25 -4.47
N LYS A 21 5.50 -7.36 -3.98
CA LYS A 21 6.35 -8.47 -3.59
C LYS A 21 7.09 -9.04 -4.79
N LYS A 22 6.41 -9.18 -5.90
CA LYS A 22 7.01 -9.69 -7.13
C LYS A 22 8.09 -8.74 -7.64
N ALA A 23 7.93 -7.45 -7.39
CA ALA A 23 8.92 -6.47 -7.81
C ALA A 23 10.16 -6.46 -6.91
N GLY A 24 10.17 -7.26 -5.85
CA GLY A 24 11.34 -7.41 -4.99
C GLY A 24 11.27 -6.65 -3.67
N PHE A 25 10.16 -5.98 -3.40
CA PHE A 25 10.01 -5.28 -2.13
C PHE A 25 9.71 -6.25 -0.99
N ASP A 26 10.12 -5.88 0.20
CA ASP A 26 9.83 -6.63 1.42
C ASP A 26 8.49 -6.12 1.94
N VAL A 27 7.41 -6.84 1.67
CA VAL A 27 6.04 -6.36 1.87
C VAL A 27 5.34 -7.19 2.93
N TYR A 28 4.59 -6.51 3.79
CA TYR A 28 3.86 -7.16 4.87
C TYR A 28 2.44 -6.64 4.97
N SER A 29 1.58 -7.46 5.58
CA SER A 29 0.27 -6.99 6.01
C SER A 29 0.41 -6.32 7.37
N PRO A 30 -0.58 -5.51 7.77
CA PRO A 30 -0.50 -4.81 9.06
C PRO A 30 -0.34 -5.77 10.23
N GLY A 31 0.46 -5.39 11.18
CA GLY A 31 0.63 -6.14 12.41
C GLY A 31 1.66 -7.25 12.37
N ILE A 32 2.21 -7.56 11.21
CA ILE A 32 3.19 -8.65 11.08
C ILE A 32 4.57 -8.20 11.51
N LYS A 33 5.00 -7.02 11.04
CA LYS A 33 6.31 -6.50 11.43
C LYS A 33 6.21 -5.85 12.79
N VAL A 34 6.99 -6.34 13.72
CA VAL A 34 7.05 -5.79 15.07
C VAL A 34 8.52 -5.59 15.43
N GLY A 35 8.74 -4.70 16.38
CA GLY A 35 10.11 -4.43 16.84
C GLY A 35 10.82 -3.43 15.96
N GLU A 36 12.09 -3.28 16.22
CA GLU A 36 12.90 -2.26 15.57
C GLU A 36 13.07 -2.52 14.07
N CYS A 37 12.93 -1.46 13.30
CA CYS A 37 13.15 -1.53 11.86
C CYS A 37 14.65 -1.61 11.58
N THR A 38 15.10 -2.71 10.99
CA THR A 38 16.51 -2.91 10.70
C THR A 38 16.85 -2.80 9.21
N LYS A 39 15.83 -2.86 8.35
CA LYS A 39 15.99 -2.65 6.92
C LYS A 39 14.67 -2.14 6.37
N GLU A 40 14.69 -1.60 5.16
CA GLU A 40 13.47 -1.04 4.58
C GLU A 40 12.41 -2.12 4.37
N TYR A 41 11.15 -1.73 4.55
CA TYR A 41 10.04 -2.61 4.24
C TYR A 41 8.79 -1.78 3.98
N ILE A 42 7.76 -2.46 3.49
CA ILE A 42 6.50 -1.83 3.11
C ILE A 42 5.36 -2.56 3.79
N VAL A 43 4.37 -1.81 4.24
CA VAL A 43 3.14 -2.37 4.77
C VAL A 43 2.00 -1.89 3.89
N VAL A 44 1.18 -2.82 3.42
CA VAL A 44 0.00 -2.48 2.61
C VAL A 44 -1.22 -2.64 3.50
N LYS A 45 -2.00 -1.58 3.62
CA LYS A 45 -3.13 -1.53 4.53
C LYS A 45 -4.39 -1.12 3.80
N ASN A 46 -5.50 -1.77 4.11
CA ASN A 46 -6.81 -1.32 3.64
C ASN A 46 -7.25 -0.16 4.51
N ASP A 47 -7.54 0.97 3.89
CA ASP A 47 -7.90 2.20 4.61
C ASP A 47 -9.39 2.49 4.53
N GLY A 48 -10.20 1.51 4.16
CA GLY A 48 -11.63 1.68 4.09
C GLY A 48 -12.08 2.09 2.71
N SER A 49 -13.27 2.65 2.63
CA SER A 49 -13.81 3.07 1.36
C SER A 49 -14.34 4.48 1.46
N SER A 50 -14.35 5.14 0.30
CA SER A 50 -14.92 6.45 0.16
C SER A 50 -16.05 6.32 -0.86
N LYS A 51 -17.27 6.61 -0.43
CA LYS A 51 -18.42 6.49 -1.28
C LYS A 51 -18.84 7.87 -1.75
N LEU A 52 -18.97 8.01 -3.05
CA LEU A 52 -19.48 9.25 -3.59
C LEU A 52 -20.98 9.28 -3.41
N ALA A 53 -21.46 10.28 -2.69
CA ALA A 53 -22.87 10.40 -2.42
C ALA A 53 -23.64 10.45 -3.75
N SER A 54 -24.75 9.79 -3.80
CA SER A 54 -25.67 9.79 -4.93
C SER A 54 -25.12 9.17 -6.21
N PHE A 55 -23.94 8.59 -6.19
CA PHE A 55 -23.40 7.95 -7.38
C PHE A 55 -23.27 6.45 -7.18
N SER A 56 -23.14 5.77 -8.27
CA SER A 56 -23.04 4.31 -8.27
C SER A 56 -21.61 3.83 -8.23
N THR A 57 -20.73 4.55 -7.54
CA THR A 57 -19.33 4.19 -7.46
C THR A 57 -18.84 4.26 -6.02
N ASP A 58 -17.96 3.35 -5.71
CA ASP A 58 -17.20 3.34 -4.46
C ASP A 58 -15.74 3.33 -4.78
N ASP A 59 -14.97 3.97 -3.93
CA ASP A 59 -13.52 3.87 -4.00
C ASP A 59 -13.03 3.16 -2.76
N ASP A 60 -12.36 2.04 -2.94
CA ASP A 60 -11.65 1.40 -1.83
C ASP A 60 -10.30 2.07 -1.72
N LEU A 61 -9.90 2.37 -0.51
CA LEU A 61 -8.65 3.09 -0.26
C LEU A 61 -7.61 2.15 0.32
N TYR A 62 -6.39 2.32 -0.13
CA TYR A 62 -5.26 1.51 0.34
C TYR A 62 -4.09 2.40 0.65
N ALA A 63 -3.44 2.15 1.75
CA ALA A 63 -2.23 2.87 2.12
C ALA A 63 -1.03 1.96 1.89
N VAL A 64 -0.02 2.49 1.21
CA VAL A 64 1.25 1.81 1.06
C VAL A 64 2.24 2.59 1.91
N MET A 65 2.65 1.98 3.02
CA MET A 65 3.47 2.64 4.01
C MET A 65 4.91 2.17 3.87
N CYS A 66 5.79 3.13 3.65
CA CYS A 66 7.21 2.85 3.39
C CYS A 66 8.02 3.18 4.63
N TYR A 67 8.79 2.20 5.11
CA TYR A 67 9.58 2.33 6.33
C TYR A 67 11.06 2.16 6.04
N VAL A 68 11.88 2.99 6.65
CA VAL A 68 13.33 2.81 6.62
C VAL A 68 13.89 2.95 8.03
N PRO A 69 15.04 2.32 8.33
CA PRO A 69 15.62 2.42 9.68
C PRO A 69 15.95 3.84 10.07
N LYS A 70 16.04 4.07 11.37
CA LYS A 70 16.32 5.37 11.94
C LYS A 70 17.52 6.06 11.31
N GLN A 71 18.59 5.32 11.09
CA GLN A 71 19.83 5.89 10.58
C GLN A 71 19.86 5.96 9.05
N ALA A 72 18.80 5.55 8.39
CA ALA A 72 18.75 5.49 6.93
C ALA A 72 17.72 6.46 6.35
N TYR A 73 17.49 7.58 7.00
CA TYR A 73 16.47 8.53 6.56
C TYR A 73 16.63 8.94 5.10
N SER A 74 17.86 9.08 4.64
CA SER A 74 18.09 9.52 3.26
C SER A 74 17.61 8.51 2.22
N THR A 75 17.32 7.28 2.62
CA THR A 75 16.84 6.27 1.69
C THR A 75 15.32 6.23 1.61
N LEU A 76 14.63 7.02 2.40
CA LEU A 76 13.16 6.99 2.43
C LEU A 76 12.54 7.50 1.12
N GLU A 77 12.95 8.67 0.66
CA GLU A 77 12.41 9.19 -0.59
C GLU A 77 12.72 8.30 -1.79
N PRO A 78 13.95 7.81 -1.94
CA PRO A 78 14.21 6.84 -3.02
C PRO A 78 13.31 5.61 -2.95
N LEU A 79 13.04 5.10 -1.75
CA LEU A 79 12.14 3.97 -1.60
C LEU A 79 10.73 4.34 -2.07
N VAL A 80 10.23 5.50 -1.64
CA VAL A 80 8.91 5.98 -2.04
C VAL A 80 8.82 6.09 -3.55
N GLN A 81 9.85 6.63 -4.20
CA GLN A 81 9.84 6.77 -5.65
C GLN A 81 9.82 5.42 -6.36
N ARG A 82 10.57 4.44 -5.85
CA ARG A 82 10.54 3.09 -6.43
C ARG A 82 9.15 2.47 -6.28
N VAL A 83 8.52 2.65 -5.13
CA VAL A 83 7.18 2.13 -4.90
C VAL A 83 6.19 2.80 -5.84
N LYS A 84 6.24 4.11 -5.97
CA LYS A 84 5.33 4.83 -6.87
C LYS A 84 5.47 4.35 -8.30
N ARG A 85 6.70 4.13 -8.74
CA ARG A 85 6.94 3.66 -10.10
C ARG A 85 6.35 2.28 -10.33
N THR A 86 6.51 1.41 -9.35
CA THR A 86 5.96 0.05 -9.43
C THR A 86 4.44 0.07 -9.38
N MET A 87 3.87 0.91 -8.51
CA MET A 87 2.41 1.00 -8.40
C MET A 87 1.77 1.55 -9.66
N LYS A 88 2.49 2.38 -10.40
CA LYS A 88 1.95 2.92 -11.64
C LYS A 88 1.60 1.82 -12.63
N GLU A 89 2.25 0.70 -12.54
CA GLU A 89 1.96 -0.44 -13.42
C GLU A 89 0.57 -1.03 -13.19
N LEU A 90 -0.06 -0.70 -12.09
CA LEU A 90 -1.41 -1.17 -11.78
C LEU A 90 -2.51 -0.24 -12.31
N GLU A 91 -2.14 0.90 -12.88
CA GLU A 91 -3.14 1.80 -13.46
C GLU A 91 -3.72 1.21 -14.72
N PRO A 92 -4.96 1.50 -15.01
CA PRO A 92 -5.86 2.43 -14.32
C PRO A 92 -6.65 1.83 -13.18
N MET A 93 -6.44 0.57 -12.86
CA MET A 93 -7.22 -0.13 -11.86
C MET A 93 -6.97 0.46 -10.46
N ILE A 94 -5.72 0.75 -10.15
CA ILE A 94 -5.31 1.35 -8.88
C ILE A 94 -4.60 2.66 -9.20
N LYS A 95 -5.06 3.75 -8.60
CA LYS A 95 -4.53 5.08 -8.90
C LYS A 95 -4.15 5.80 -7.62
N PRO A 96 -3.19 6.72 -7.69
CA PRO A 96 -2.89 7.56 -6.53
C PRO A 96 -4.12 8.34 -6.08
N TYR A 97 -4.25 8.53 -4.78
CA TYR A 97 -5.35 9.27 -4.21
C TYR A 97 -4.79 10.28 -3.21
N GLY A 98 -4.93 11.56 -3.54
CA GLY A 98 -4.43 12.59 -2.68
C GLY A 98 -2.92 12.67 -2.69
N SER A 99 -2.36 13.25 -1.66
CA SER A 99 -0.93 13.45 -1.52
C SER A 99 -0.37 12.40 -0.56
N GLN A 100 0.90 12.11 -0.73
CA GLN A 100 1.59 11.30 0.27
C GLN A 100 1.73 12.10 1.56
N THR A 101 1.89 11.41 2.68
CA THR A 101 2.11 12.09 3.94
C THR A 101 3.51 12.70 3.98
N PRO A 102 3.74 13.69 4.84
CA PRO A 102 5.11 14.04 5.17
C PRO A 102 5.79 12.86 5.82
N SER A 103 7.11 12.89 5.86
CA SER A 103 7.83 11.86 6.60
C SER A 103 7.65 12.12 8.10
N TYR A 104 7.57 11.03 8.86
CA TYR A 104 7.61 11.16 10.30
C TYR A 104 8.32 9.96 10.90
N TYR A 105 8.77 10.15 12.13
CA TYR A 105 9.53 9.12 12.83
C TYR A 105 8.61 8.37 13.78
N ASP A 106 8.61 7.05 13.66
CA ASP A 106 7.83 6.19 14.55
C ASP A 106 8.78 5.60 15.59
N ASP A 107 8.68 6.09 16.82
CA ASP A 107 9.58 5.67 17.88
C ASP A 107 9.37 4.20 18.27
N SER A 108 8.18 3.67 18.10
CA SER A 108 7.90 2.28 18.42
C SER A 108 8.72 1.32 17.56
N TYR A 109 8.95 1.69 16.30
CA TYR A 109 9.69 0.86 15.37
C TYR A 109 11.07 1.41 15.07
N LYS A 110 11.44 2.54 15.64
CA LYS A 110 12.70 3.21 15.33
C LYS A 110 12.86 3.37 13.83
N ALA A 111 11.83 3.92 13.20
CA ALA A 111 11.75 4.00 11.75
C ALA A 111 11.20 5.33 11.29
N HIS A 112 11.66 5.76 10.11
CA HIS A 112 11.03 6.88 9.40
C HIS A 112 10.03 6.31 8.42
N MET A 113 8.91 6.97 8.25
CA MET A 113 7.82 6.44 7.43
C MET A 113 7.15 7.52 6.61
N ILE A 114 6.76 7.15 5.38
CA ILE A 114 5.88 7.94 4.53
C ILE A 114 4.79 6.99 4.05
N SER A 115 3.56 7.47 4.06
CA SER A 115 2.42 6.69 3.56
C SER A 115 1.92 7.29 2.26
N ILE A 116 1.66 6.43 1.29
CA ILE A 116 1.10 6.82 -0.01
C ILE A 116 -0.28 6.23 -0.12
N GLU A 117 -1.26 7.06 -0.46
CA GLU A 117 -2.63 6.60 -0.58
C GLU A 117 -2.97 6.27 -2.01
N TYR A 118 -3.69 5.15 -2.19
CA TYR A 118 -4.17 4.71 -3.49
C TYR A 118 -5.65 4.39 -3.41
N LYS A 119 -6.31 4.40 -4.54
CA LYS A 119 -7.72 4.03 -4.59
C LYS A 119 -7.96 3.04 -5.72
N ASN A 120 -8.92 2.17 -5.49
CA ASN A 120 -9.45 1.27 -6.48
C ASN A 120 -10.88 1.72 -6.73
N HIS A 121 -11.13 2.24 -7.93
CA HIS A 121 -12.44 2.73 -8.29
C HIS A 121 -13.28 1.57 -8.79
N LYS A 122 -14.41 1.33 -8.14
CA LYS A 122 -15.28 0.28 -8.62
C LYS A 122 -16.70 0.80 -8.78
N LYS A 123 -17.33 0.33 -9.83
CA LYS A 123 -18.70 0.69 -10.12
C LYS A 123 -19.67 -0.15 -9.32
N ILE A 124 -20.73 0.48 -8.87
CA ILE A 124 -21.84 -0.19 -8.25
C ILE A 124 -22.96 -0.20 -9.28
N LEU A 125 -23.38 -1.36 -9.69
CA LEU A 125 -24.44 -1.47 -10.69
C LEU A 125 -25.77 -1.79 -10.08
#